data_9d320bca7f4fa6f82cc6cf8fa0757ab2
#
_entry.id   9d320bca7f4fa6f82cc6cf8fa0757ab2
#
_cell.length_a   1.000
_cell.length_b   1.000
_cell.length_c   1.000
_cell.angle_alpha   90.00
_cell.angle_beta   90.00
_cell.angle_gamma   90.00
#
_symmetry.space_group_name_H-M   'P 1'
#
loop_
_entity.id
_entity.type
_entity.pdbx_description
1 polymer ?
#
loop_
_entity_poly.entity_id
_entity_poly.type
_entity_poly.pdbx_seq_one_letter_code
_entity_poly.pdbx_strand_id
1 'polypeptide(L)'
;MKHTNLILGSVGSGKTRGVMFDTLETFIQNGKNLFIIDNKEEYYPRFQKELVERGYQVKVINLLDTSKSNGWNLLRYPYELCQNKNIDAALSVLRGIAMTLCKSNSELDSFWENTAADFFMALVLMLFKEGKEDEIHFYSLARFLSYLDVDTEEHILKMREYLQRLDVNDPIYRLASSTVFSPIETRSGILSTLKTLLSSYLGFPGVMNVLSSNDLDFSKLKDKTAIFFTSHGEKKKMGNLLLEQLLIYIKKSHVPFVFVFDNLNKMPSIPFIEEFTEYAMQNQTVTYFITNHIEELKSKYIQYTFDNMEEVIDCDSLEYLEIDSHECQADYPSLEIKKYPTIDIDK
;
A
#
# COMPACT_ATOMS: atom_id res chain seq x y z
N MET A 1 -25.59 6.67 -14.69
CA MET A 1 -24.74 5.46 -14.59
C MET A 1 -24.79 5.08 -13.13
N LYS A 2 -24.99 3.81 -12.80
CA LYS A 2 -25.03 3.38 -11.42
C LYS A 2 -23.63 3.45 -10.79
N HIS A 3 -23.56 3.83 -9.52
CA HIS A 3 -22.27 4.18 -8.89
C HIS A 3 -21.57 2.96 -8.29
N THR A 4 -22.32 2.00 -7.76
CA THR A 4 -21.76 0.81 -7.12
C THR A 4 -22.33 -0.45 -7.76
N ASN A 5 -21.46 -1.25 -8.39
CA ASN A 5 -21.84 -2.39 -9.19
C ASN A 5 -21.14 -3.65 -8.68
N LEU A 6 -21.86 -4.78 -8.66
CA LEU A 6 -21.34 -6.09 -8.31
C LEU A 6 -21.45 -7.03 -9.52
N ILE A 7 -20.32 -7.63 -9.90
CA ILE A 7 -20.26 -8.65 -10.95
C ILE A 7 -19.97 -10.00 -10.29
N LEU A 8 -20.92 -10.90 -10.40
CA LEU A 8 -20.87 -12.27 -9.86
C LEU A 8 -20.70 -13.29 -10.98
N GLY A 9 -20.23 -14.46 -10.63
CA GLY A 9 -20.21 -15.64 -11.51
C GLY A 9 -19.09 -16.61 -11.15
N SER A 10 -19.21 -17.84 -11.58
CA SER A 10 -18.22 -18.89 -11.39
C SER A 10 -16.89 -18.58 -12.12
N VAL A 11 -15.86 -19.37 -11.85
CA VAL A 11 -14.59 -19.25 -12.58
C VAL A 11 -14.86 -19.59 -14.06
N GLY A 12 -14.45 -18.68 -14.96
CA GLY A 12 -14.66 -18.87 -16.40
C GLY A 12 -15.98 -18.33 -16.95
N SER A 13 -16.88 -17.75 -16.12
CA SER A 13 -18.17 -17.21 -16.54
C SER A 13 -18.10 -15.89 -17.36
N GLY A 14 -16.92 -15.45 -17.77
CA GLY A 14 -16.78 -14.26 -18.60
C GLY A 14 -16.77 -12.91 -17.86
N LYS A 15 -16.81 -12.88 -16.51
CA LYS A 15 -16.82 -11.63 -15.73
C LYS A 15 -15.79 -10.60 -16.19
N THR A 16 -14.54 -11.02 -16.30
CA THR A 16 -13.44 -10.12 -16.66
C THR A 16 -13.46 -9.82 -18.15
N ARG A 17 -13.43 -10.85 -19.01
CA ARG A 17 -13.25 -10.68 -20.46
C ARG A 17 -14.56 -10.31 -21.18
N GLY A 18 -15.69 -10.88 -20.78
CA GLY A 18 -16.97 -10.64 -21.44
C GLY A 18 -17.68 -9.37 -20.96
N VAL A 19 -17.54 -9.00 -19.70
CA VAL A 19 -18.27 -7.85 -19.14
C VAL A 19 -17.34 -6.68 -18.85
N MET A 20 -16.26 -6.94 -18.11
CA MET A 20 -15.44 -5.83 -17.60
C MET A 20 -14.57 -5.19 -18.68
N PHE A 21 -14.05 -5.97 -19.66
CA PHE A 21 -13.23 -5.41 -20.73
C PHE A 21 -14.03 -4.44 -21.59
N ASP A 22 -15.24 -4.79 -22.04
CA ASP A 22 -16.11 -3.91 -22.84
C ASP A 22 -16.50 -2.66 -22.06
N THR A 23 -16.77 -2.82 -20.76
CA THR A 23 -17.06 -1.71 -19.86
C THR A 23 -15.87 -0.76 -19.74
N LEU A 24 -14.65 -1.28 -19.56
CA LEU A 24 -13.44 -0.47 -19.48
C LEU A 24 -13.10 0.21 -20.80
N GLU A 25 -13.27 -0.45 -21.95
CA GLU A 25 -13.11 0.18 -23.25
C GLU A 25 -13.96 1.45 -23.39
N THR A 26 -15.22 1.37 -22.95
CA THR A 26 -16.12 2.53 -22.95
C THR A 26 -15.58 3.67 -22.06
N PHE A 27 -15.08 3.36 -20.87
CA PHE A 27 -14.49 4.37 -19.99
C PHE A 27 -13.19 4.97 -20.55
N ILE A 28 -12.34 4.16 -21.15
CA ILE A 28 -11.08 4.58 -21.79
C ILE A 28 -11.40 5.51 -22.98
N GLN A 29 -12.39 5.16 -23.81
CA GLN A 29 -12.83 5.99 -24.94
C GLN A 29 -13.35 7.36 -24.47
N ASN A 30 -14.00 7.41 -23.32
CA ASN A 30 -14.50 8.62 -22.70
C ASN A 30 -13.47 9.38 -21.84
N GLY A 31 -12.20 8.96 -21.83
CA GLY A 31 -11.12 9.64 -21.12
C GLY A 31 -11.22 9.59 -19.59
N LYS A 32 -11.89 8.58 -19.02
CA LYS A 32 -12.07 8.45 -17.55
C LYS A 32 -10.80 7.95 -16.88
N ASN A 33 -10.51 8.43 -15.69
CA ASN A 33 -9.42 7.89 -14.87
C ASN A 33 -9.80 6.52 -14.32
N LEU A 34 -8.82 5.62 -14.25
CA LEU A 34 -9.01 4.22 -13.87
C LEU A 34 -8.12 3.86 -12.70
N PHE A 35 -8.68 3.14 -11.72
CA PHE A 35 -7.94 2.45 -10.68
C PHE A 35 -8.38 0.99 -10.66
N ILE A 36 -7.47 0.08 -10.98
CA ILE A 36 -7.77 -1.33 -11.21
C ILE A 36 -6.91 -2.21 -10.31
N ILE A 37 -7.54 -3.04 -9.46
CA ILE A 37 -6.85 -4.15 -8.81
C ILE A 37 -6.78 -5.30 -9.80
N ASP A 38 -5.58 -5.54 -10.32
CA ASP A 38 -5.27 -6.51 -11.38
C ASP A 38 -4.45 -7.68 -10.83
N ASN A 39 -5.01 -8.42 -9.88
CA ASN A 39 -4.31 -9.53 -9.21
C ASN A 39 -4.01 -10.74 -10.12
N LYS A 40 -4.59 -10.79 -11.31
CA LYS A 40 -4.33 -11.83 -12.31
C LYS A 40 -3.45 -11.35 -13.46
N GLU A 41 -3.09 -10.06 -13.47
CA GLU A 41 -2.34 -9.41 -14.55
C GLU A 41 -3.02 -9.57 -15.93
N GLU A 42 -4.37 -9.48 -15.97
CA GLU A 42 -5.17 -9.60 -17.21
C GLU A 42 -5.53 -8.24 -17.81
N TYR A 43 -5.73 -7.20 -16.98
CA TYR A 43 -6.17 -5.87 -17.42
C TYR A 43 -5.02 -5.04 -18.02
N TYR A 44 -3.89 -4.96 -17.35
CA TYR A 44 -2.77 -4.16 -17.82
C TYR A 44 -2.27 -4.62 -19.20
N PRO A 45 -1.99 -5.92 -19.45
CA PRO A 45 -1.59 -6.39 -20.78
C PRO A 45 -2.61 -6.10 -21.86
N ARG A 46 -3.92 -6.19 -21.52
CA ARG A 46 -5.00 -5.96 -22.49
C ARG A 46 -5.11 -4.49 -22.91
N PHE A 47 -4.96 -3.55 -21.99
CA PHE A 47 -5.28 -2.15 -22.21
C PHE A 47 -4.06 -1.23 -22.36
N GLN A 48 -2.86 -1.67 -22.01
CA GLN A 48 -1.66 -0.82 -21.98
C GLN A 48 -1.45 -0.05 -23.29
N LYS A 49 -1.51 -0.74 -24.42
CA LYS A 49 -1.28 -0.13 -25.74
C LYS A 49 -2.31 0.96 -26.06
N GLU A 50 -3.60 0.65 -25.88
CA GLU A 50 -4.68 1.59 -26.13
C GLU A 50 -4.61 2.82 -25.20
N LEU A 51 -4.30 2.60 -23.91
CA LEU A 51 -4.14 3.68 -22.93
C LEU A 51 -3.02 4.64 -23.35
N VAL A 52 -1.86 4.11 -23.77
CA VAL A 52 -0.73 4.93 -24.22
C VAL A 52 -1.08 5.69 -25.49
N GLU A 53 -1.69 5.04 -26.48
CA GLU A 53 -2.12 5.68 -27.75
C GLU A 53 -3.13 6.81 -27.50
N ARG A 54 -4.00 6.68 -26.49
CA ARG A 54 -4.97 7.71 -26.09
C ARG A 54 -4.40 8.78 -25.16
N GLY A 55 -3.10 8.72 -24.84
CA GLY A 55 -2.39 9.72 -24.04
C GLY A 55 -2.64 9.60 -22.53
N TYR A 56 -2.96 8.41 -22.03
CA TYR A 56 -3.06 8.16 -20.59
C TYR A 56 -1.69 8.17 -19.92
N GLN A 57 -1.65 8.72 -18.70
CA GLN A 57 -0.56 8.48 -17.77
C GLN A 57 -0.80 7.11 -17.09
N VAL A 58 -0.05 6.10 -17.50
CA VAL A 58 -0.21 4.75 -16.96
C VAL A 58 0.79 4.52 -15.83
N LYS A 59 0.30 4.00 -14.71
CA LYS A 59 1.08 3.63 -13.53
C LYS A 59 0.76 2.19 -13.12
N VAL A 60 1.79 1.45 -12.75
CA VAL A 60 1.67 0.06 -12.31
C VAL A 60 2.33 -0.08 -10.95
N ILE A 61 1.61 -0.55 -9.95
CA ILE A 61 2.15 -0.98 -8.65
C ILE A 61 2.03 -2.50 -8.61
N ASN A 62 3.15 -3.18 -8.77
CA ASN A 62 3.20 -4.64 -8.81
C ASN A 62 4.14 -5.18 -7.73
N LEU A 63 3.57 -5.76 -6.67
CA LEU A 63 4.34 -6.36 -5.58
C LEU A 63 4.73 -7.82 -5.85
N LEU A 64 4.16 -8.45 -6.88
CA LEU A 64 4.52 -9.82 -7.26
C LEU A 64 5.82 -9.82 -8.06
N ASP A 65 5.88 -8.96 -9.07
CA ASP A 65 7.07 -8.72 -9.87
C ASP A 65 7.46 -7.25 -9.76
N THR A 66 8.29 -6.96 -8.77
CA THR A 66 8.73 -5.59 -8.47
C THR A 66 9.57 -4.96 -9.58
N SER A 67 10.10 -5.75 -10.52
CA SER A 67 10.79 -5.23 -11.70
C SER A 67 9.86 -4.52 -12.68
N LYS A 68 8.56 -4.78 -12.57
CA LYS A 68 7.48 -4.20 -13.38
C LYS A 68 6.69 -3.13 -12.64
N SER A 69 7.21 -2.59 -11.54
CA SER A 69 6.47 -1.71 -10.65
C SER A 69 6.98 -0.28 -10.66
N ASN A 70 6.06 0.67 -10.63
CA ASN A 70 6.35 2.00 -10.10
C ASN A 70 6.42 1.93 -8.58
N GLY A 71 7.08 2.90 -7.96
CA GLY A 71 7.24 2.94 -6.52
C GLY A 71 6.27 3.88 -5.83
N TRP A 72 5.98 3.55 -4.58
CA TRP A 72 5.23 4.36 -3.63
C TRP A 72 5.86 4.27 -2.25
N ASN A 73 6.35 5.39 -1.75
CA ASN A 73 6.98 5.48 -0.44
C ASN A 73 5.93 5.53 0.68
N LEU A 74 5.82 4.45 1.46
CA LEU A 74 4.88 4.35 2.57
C LEU A 74 5.09 5.41 3.66
N LEU A 75 6.30 5.95 3.80
CA LEU A 75 6.62 6.98 4.80
C LEU A 75 6.20 8.37 4.37
N ARG A 76 5.87 8.58 3.10
CA ARG A 76 5.50 9.89 2.56
C ARG A 76 4.28 10.49 3.26
N TYR A 77 3.19 9.72 3.35
CA TYR A 77 1.95 10.23 3.92
C TYR A 77 2.07 10.62 5.41
N PRO A 78 2.58 9.78 6.31
CA PRO A 78 2.79 10.19 7.69
C PRO A 78 3.82 11.31 7.84
N TYR A 79 4.83 11.40 6.96
CA TYR A 79 5.75 12.54 6.93
C TYR A 79 5.02 13.85 6.60
N GLU A 80 4.21 13.88 5.54
CA GLU A 80 3.40 15.06 5.17
C GLU A 80 2.46 15.49 6.31
N LEU A 81 1.87 14.54 7.04
CA LEU A 81 1.06 14.83 8.22
C LEU A 81 1.88 15.51 9.34
N CYS A 82 3.11 15.04 9.60
CA CYS A 82 4.03 15.67 10.55
C CYS A 82 4.39 17.10 10.12
N GLN A 83 4.74 17.31 8.86
CA GLN A 83 5.07 18.64 8.32
C GLN A 83 3.88 19.62 8.46
N ASN A 84 2.67 19.12 8.31
CA ASN A 84 1.43 19.89 8.51
C ASN A 84 1.00 20.01 9.99
N LYS A 85 1.87 19.64 10.94
CA LYS A 85 1.62 19.69 12.40
C LYS A 85 0.44 18.84 12.88
N ASN A 86 0.03 17.85 12.09
CA ASN A 86 -1.01 16.89 12.47
C ASN A 86 -0.36 15.61 13.03
N ILE A 87 0.25 15.75 14.20
CA ILE A 87 1.07 14.69 14.80
C ILE A 87 0.24 13.47 15.19
N ASP A 88 -0.96 13.66 15.73
CA ASP A 88 -1.83 12.55 16.15
C ASP A 88 -2.24 11.68 14.96
N ALA A 89 -2.60 12.31 13.84
CA ALA A 89 -2.91 11.57 12.60
C ALA A 89 -1.67 10.86 12.04
N ALA A 90 -0.48 11.49 12.09
CA ALA A 90 0.77 10.86 11.68
C ALA A 90 1.08 9.62 12.54
N LEU A 91 0.94 9.73 13.86
CA LEU A 91 1.15 8.63 14.79
C LEU A 91 0.15 7.49 14.54
N SER A 92 -1.11 7.80 14.25
CA SER A 92 -2.14 6.80 13.92
C SER A 92 -1.76 6.01 12.66
N VAL A 93 -1.36 6.72 11.59
CA VAL A 93 -0.91 6.07 10.34
C VAL A 93 0.34 5.23 10.56
N LEU A 94 1.34 5.77 11.28
CA LEU A 94 2.56 5.04 11.61
C LEU A 94 2.28 3.81 12.46
N ARG A 95 1.33 3.88 13.40
CA ARG A 95 0.90 2.74 14.19
C ARG A 95 0.32 1.64 13.30
N GLY A 96 -0.52 1.98 12.33
CA GLY A 96 -1.07 1.05 11.34
C GLY A 96 0.04 0.35 10.55
N ILE A 97 1.01 1.13 10.04
CA ILE A 97 2.19 0.60 9.33
C ILE A 97 2.99 -0.34 10.24
N ALA A 98 3.38 0.14 11.42
CA ALA A 98 4.19 -0.61 12.38
C ALA A 98 3.51 -1.93 12.78
N MET A 99 2.24 -1.89 13.14
CA MET A 99 1.49 -3.09 13.53
C MET A 99 1.33 -4.08 12.37
N THR A 100 1.25 -3.63 11.14
CA THR A 100 1.19 -4.52 9.98
C THR A 100 2.54 -5.16 9.68
N LEU A 101 3.64 -4.40 9.79
CA LEU A 101 4.99 -4.87 9.48
C LEU A 101 5.60 -5.69 10.63
N CYS A 102 5.29 -5.33 11.88
CA CYS A 102 5.89 -5.93 13.07
C CYS A 102 5.01 -7.01 13.73
N LYS A 103 3.89 -7.42 13.13
CA LYS A 103 3.11 -8.57 13.58
C LYS A 103 3.39 -9.81 12.75
N SER A 104 3.78 -10.88 13.43
CA SER A 104 3.84 -12.22 12.84
C SER A 104 2.46 -12.89 12.81
N ASN A 105 2.35 -14.00 12.10
CA ASN A 105 1.18 -14.86 12.17
C ASN A 105 1.35 -15.96 13.24
N SER A 106 2.40 -15.89 14.06
CA SER A 106 2.73 -16.85 15.11
C SER A 106 2.19 -16.37 16.47
N GLU A 107 2.02 -17.29 17.39
CA GLU A 107 1.69 -17.01 18.80
C GLU A 107 2.90 -16.43 19.57
N LEU A 108 3.68 -15.54 18.96
CA LEU A 108 4.73 -14.82 19.67
C LEU A 108 4.12 -13.96 20.78
N ASP A 109 4.84 -13.83 21.88
CA ASP A 109 4.45 -12.94 22.97
C ASP A 109 4.24 -11.53 22.41
N SER A 110 3.04 -11.01 22.58
CA SER A 110 2.63 -9.68 22.11
C SER A 110 3.54 -8.55 22.64
N PHE A 111 4.25 -8.79 23.76
CA PHE A 111 5.22 -7.84 24.29
C PHE A 111 6.33 -7.55 23.28
N TRP A 112 6.94 -8.57 22.69
CA TRP A 112 8.06 -8.39 21.76
C TRP A 112 7.62 -7.67 20.48
N GLU A 113 6.48 -8.08 19.91
CA GLU A 113 5.94 -7.46 18.71
C GLU A 113 5.53 -6.00 18.93
N ASN A 114 4.83 -5.71 20.03
CA ASN A 114 4.41 -4.36 20.35
C ASN A 114 5.59 -3.43 20.63
N THR A 115 6.59 -3.92 21.38
CA THR A 115 7.78 -3.12 21.69
C THR A 115 8.64 -2.89 20.43
N ALA A 116 8.73 -3.89 19.55
CA ALA A 116 9.38 -3.74 18.24
C ALA A 116 8.64 -2.72 17.36
N ALA A 117 7.30 -2.73 17.35
CA ALA A 117 6.49 -1.76 16.64
C ALA A 117 6.66 -0.33 17.18
N ASP A 118 6.70 -0.16 18.49
CA ASP A 118 6.97 1.13 19.13
C ASP A 118 8.36 1.66 18.76
N PHE A 119 9.35 0.80 18.82
CA PHE A 119 10.72 1.18 18.46
C PHE A 119 10.85 1.50 16.95
N PHE A 120 10.19 0.74 16.08
CA PHE A 120 10.08 1.08 14.66
C PHE A 120 9.51 2.48 14.45
N MET A 121 8.40 2.81 15.10
CA MET A 121 7.79 4.15 15.02
C MET A 121 8.74 5.24 15.52
N ALA A 122 9.48 4.99 16.60
CA ALA A 122 10.48 5.94 17.11
C ALA A 122 11.56 6.23 16.07
N LEU A 123 12.12 5.18 15.42
CA LEU A 123 13.13 5.33 14.37
C LEU A 123 12.59 6.12 13.18
N VAL A 124 11.34 5.88 12.77
CA VAL A 124 10.71 6.64 11.68
C VAL A 124 10.51 8.11 12.07
N LEU A 125 10.06 8.39 13.30
CA LEU A 125 9.91 9.78 13.77
C LEU A 125 11.26 10.49 13.90
N MET A 126 12.31 9.80 14.34
CA MET A 126 13.68 10.36 14.31
C MET A 126 14.09 10.71 12.89
N LEU A 127 13.83 9.80 11.93
CA LEU A 127 14.09 10.06 10.51
C LEU A 127 13.31 11.29 10.01
N PHE A 128 12.05 11.47 10.42
CA PHE A 128 11.24 12.64 10.06
C PHE A 128 11.75 13.95 10.65
N LYS A 129 12.36 13.89 11.82
CA LYS A 129 12.88 15.07 12.54
C LYS A 129 14.26 15.49 12.06
N GLU A 130 15.15 14.54 11.79
CA GLU A 130 16.57 14.79 11.52
C GLU A 130 16.91 14.64 10.02
N GLY A 131 16.15 13.86 9.26
CA GLY A 131 16.40 13.61 7.83
C GLY A 131 15.89 14.71 6.93
N LYS A 132 16.50 14.84 5.76
CA LYS A 132 15.98 15.66 4.67
C LYS A 132 14.84 14.93 3.96
N GLU A 133 14.01 15.67 3.23
CA GLU A 133 12.85 15.12 2.54
C GLU A 133 13.19 13.94 1.60
N ASP A 134 14.31 14.03 0.90
CA ASP A 134 14.79 12.99 -0.02
C ASP A 134 15.45 11.78 0.67
N GLU A 135 15.68 11.89 1.98
CA GLU A 135 16.18 10.80 2.85
C GLU A 135 15.06 10.05 3.55
N ILE A 136 13.79 10.53 3.47
CA ILE A 136 12.64 9.93 4.17
C ILE A 136 12.13 8.73 3.37
N HIS A 137 12.72 7.55 3.57
CA HIS A 137 12.35 6.30 2.91
C HIS A 137 12.92 5.07 3.61
N PHE A 138 12.49 3.87 3.18
CA PHE A 138 12.87 2.61 3.82
C PHE A 138 14.35 2.26 3.75
N TYR A 139 15.11 2.76 2.76
CA TYR A 139 16.56 2.56 2.74
C TYR A 139 17.26 3.28 3.91
N SER A 140 16.83 4.48 4.28
CA SER A 140 17.33 5.17 5.47
C SER A 140 17.00 4.41 6.75
N LEU A 141 15.77 3.87 6.84
CA LEU A 141 15.37 3.04 7.98
C LEU A 141 16.22 1.76 8.09
N ALA A 142 16.47 1.09 6.96
CA ALA A 142 17.34 -0.09 6.94
C ALA A 142 18.76 0.25 7.39
N ARG A 143 19.27 1.44 7.04
CA ARG A 143 20.56 1.93 7.50
C ARG A 143 20.58 2.19 9.00
N PHE A 144 19.54 2.78 9.59
CA PHE A 144 19.42 2.89 11.04
C PHE A 144 19.50 1.53 11.75
N LEU A 145 18.76 0.54 11.23
CA LEU A 145 18.76 -0.80 11.81
C LEU A 145 20.13 -1.48 11.69
N SER A 146 20.84 -1.29 10.56
CA SER A 146 22.19 -1.81 10.38
C SER A 146 23.21 -1.11 11.29
N TYR A 147 23.04 0.19 11.51
CA TYR A 147 23.89 0.95 12.43
C TYR A 147 23.79 0.42 13.87
N LEU A 148 22.58 0.06 14.31
CA LEU A 148 22.36 -0.52 15.63
C LEU A 148 22.89 -1.95 15.79
N ASP A 149 23.37 -2.60 14.72
CA ASP A 149 23.99 -3.93 14.74
C ASP A 149 25.49 -3.91 14.99
N VAL A 150 26.15 -2.89 14.44
CA VAL A 150 27.59 -2.74 14.53
C VAL A 150 27.89 -1.92 15.78
N ASP A 151 28.65 -2.48 16.71
CA ASP A 151 29.05 -1.80 17.96
C ASP A 151 27.85 -1.27 18.79
N THR A 152 26.92 -2.16 19.07
CA THR A 152 25.58 -1.87 19.62
C THR A 152 25.60 -0.99 20.87
N GLU A 153 26.60 -1.13 21.76
CA GLU A 153 26.64 -0.35 23.02
C GLU A 153 26.99 1.13 22.78
N GLU A 154 27.93 1.44 21.90
CA GLU A 154 28.27 2.83 21.55
C GLU A 154 27.08 3.54 20.89
N HIS A 155 26.46 2.88 19.94
CA HIS A 155 25.30 3.45 19.23
C HIS A 155 24.10 3.64 20.15
N ILE A 156 23.88 2.72 21.11
CA ILE A 156 22.85 2.87 22.13
C ILE A 156 23.16 4.03 23.07
N LEU A 157 24.42 4.27 23.40
CA LEU A 157 24.82 5.45 24.20
C LEU A 157 24.45 6.74 23.46
N LYS A 158 24.76 6.85 22.18
CA LYS A 158 24.37 8.01 21.36
C LYS A 158 22.83 8.18 21.32
N MET A 159 22.07 7.11 21.19
CA MET A 159 20.61 7.16 21.28
C MET A 159 20.12 7.62 22.65
N ARG A 160 20.73 7.15 23.74
CA ARG A 160 20.39 7.60 25.10
C ARG A 160 20.63 9.10 25.28
N GLU A 161 21.77 9.60 24.82
CA GLU A 161 22.10 11.02 24.84
C GLU A 161 21.11 11.84 24.01
N TYR A 162 20.71 11.34 22.84
CA TYR A 162 19.71 11.98 22.01
C TYR A 162 18.36 12.06 22.75
N LEU A 163 17.87 10.95 23.30
CA LEU A 163 16.59 10.90 24.02
C LEU A 163 16.60 11.82 25.26
N GLN A 164 17.71 11.90 25.98
CA GLN A 164 17.83 12.78 27.17
C GLN A 164 17.72 14.27 26.86
N ARG A 165 17.90 14.67 25.60
CA ARG A 165 17.70 16.06 25.13
C ARG A 165 16.23 16.35 24.77
N LEU A 166 15.40 15.32 24.65
CA LEU A 166 13.99 15.46 24.31
C LEU A 166 13.16 15.65 25.58
N ASP A 167 12.00 16.33 25.42
CA ASP A 167 10.97 16.32 26.47
C ASP A 167 10.44 14.91 26.68
N VAL A 168 10.14 14.54 27.91
CA VAL A 168 9.57 13.22 28.26
C VAL A 168 8.22 12.94 27.59
N ASN A 169 7.53 14.00 27.16
CA ASN A 169 6.28 13.93 26.40
C ASN A 169 6.51 13.85 24.87
N ASP A 170 7.74 14.03 24.39
CA ASP A 170 8.03 13.88 22.95
C ASP A 170 7.68 12.43 22.54
N PRO A 171 6.92 12.24 21.44
CA PRO A 171 6.55 10.91 20.97
C PRO A 171 7.76 9.99 20.74
N ILE A 172 8.90 10.54 20.26
CA ILE A 172 10.12 9.76 20.06
C ILE A 172 10.63 9.19 21.41
N TYR A 173 10.66 10.05 22.45
CA TYR A 173 11.09 9.62 23.78
C TYR A 173 10.18 8.51 24.31
N ARG A 174 8.87 8.70 24.25
CA ARG A 174 7.88 7.75 24.76
C ARG A 174 7.97 6.38 24.07
N LEU A 175 8.16 6.37 22.76
CA LEU A 175 8.20 5.13 21.96
C LEU A 175 9.55 4.42 22.05
N ALA A 176 10.67 5.16 22.18
CA ALA A 176 12.01 4.56 22.21
C ALA A 176 12.50 4.19 23.59
N SER A 177 12.04 4.89 24.65
CA SER A 177 12.63 4.80 25.99
C SER A 177 12.60 3.39 26.58
N SER A 178 11.48 2.67 26.41
CA SER A 178 11.34 1.30 26.88
C SER A 178 12.38 0.34 26.28
N THR A 179 12.80 0.57 25.06
CA THR A 179 13.83 -0.22 24.37
C THR A 179 15.23 0.28 24.74
N VAL A 180 15.50 1.57 24.60
CA VAL A 180 16.84 2.15 24.73
C VAL A 180 17.38 2.09 26.18
N PHE A 181 16.50 2.25 27.18
CA PHE A 181 16.88 2.19 28.58
C PHE A 181 16.73 0.80 29.24
N SER A 182 16.24 -0.21 28.45
CA SER A 182 16.15 -1.58 28.96
C SER A 182 17.53 -2.24 29.18
N PRO A 183 17.60 -3.30 29.99
CA PRO A 183 18.79 -4.17 30.07
C PRO A 183 19.19 -4.71 28.70
N ILE A 184 20.48 -5.03 28.52
CA ILE A 184 21.04 -5.46 27.24
C ILE A 184 20.31 -6.68 26.65
N GLU A 185 19.96 -7.65 27.50
CA GLU A 185 19.28 -8.88 27.06
C GLU A 185 17.88 -8.56 26.46
N THR A 186 17.11 -7.72 27.16
CA THR A 186 15.78 -7.29 26.69
C THR A 186 15.89 -6.48 25.41
N ARG A 187 16.81 -5.52 25.37
CA ARG A 187 17.04 -4.67 24.20
C ARG A 187 17.45 -5.50 22.99
N SER A 188 18.40 -6.41 23.14
CA SER A 188 18.84 -7.30 22.07
C SER A 188 17.71 -8.18 21.56
N GLY A 189 16.82 -8.65 22.43
CA GLY A 189 15.62 -9.38 22.05
C GLY A 189 14.66 -8.53 21.21
N ILE A 190 14.40 -7.29 21.60
CA ILE A 190 13.53 -6.35 20.85
C ILE A 190 14.13 -6.04 19.47
N LEU A 191 15.42 -5.72 19.40
CA LEU A 191 16.11 -5.42 18.14
C LEU A 191 16.12 -6.63 17.20
N SER A 192 16.39 -7.83 17.73
CA SER A 192 16.34 -9.08 16.97
C SER A 192 14.94 -9.35 16.42
N THR A 193 13.90 -9.16 17.25
CA THR A 193 12.50 -9.29 16.82
C THR A 193 12.18 -8.32 15.71
N LEU A 194 12.48 -7.04 15.86
CA LEU A 194 12.23 -6.01 14.84
C LEU A 194 12.91 -6.37 13.51
N LYS A 195 14.19 -6.76 13.54
CA LYS A 195 14.93 -7.14 12.33
C LYS A 195 14.35 -8.36 11.67
N THR A 196 14.00 -9.39 12.44
CA THR A 196 13.39 -10.61 11.92
C THR A 196 12.07 -10.31 11.21
N LEU A 197 11.20 -9.50 11.83
CA LEU A 197 9.92 -9.14 11.23
C LEU A 197 10.07 -8.28 9.98
N LEU A 198 11.02 -7.36 9.96
CA LEU A 198 11.28 -6.51 8.80
C LEU A 198 12.10 -7.18 7.69
N SER A 199 12.79 -8.29 7.97
CA SER A 199 13.66 -8.97 6.99
C SER A 199 12.92 -9.42 5.73
N SER A 200 11.64 -9.79 5.86
CA SER A 200 10.77 -10.16 4.75
C SER A 200 10.47 -8.99 3.78
N TYR A 201 10.78 -7.77 4.19
CA TYR A 201 10.61 -6.57 3.37
C TYR A 201 11.95 -5.94 3.01
N LEU A 202 12.78 -5.67 4.03
CA LEU A 202 14.07 -4.98 3.85
C LEU A 202 15.15 -5.85 3.18
N GLY A 203 15.00 -7.17 3.23
CA GLY A 203 15.91 -8.12 2.57
C GLY A 203 15.75 -8.20 1.04
N PHE A 204 14.72 -7.61 0.47
CA PHE A 204 14.42 -7.71 -0.97
C PHE A 204 14.62 -6.36 -1.67
N PRO A 205 15.69 -6.18 -2.48
CA PRO A 205 16.00 -4.90 -3.13
C PRO A 205 14.85 -4.33 -3.96
N GLY A 206 14.11 -5.17 -4.67
CA GLY A 206 12.96 -4.73 -5.46
C GLY A 206 11.81 -4.19 -4.60
N VAL A 207 11.50 -4.83 -3.47
CA VAL A 207 10.49 -4.34 -2.51
C VAL A 207 10.96 -3.02 -1.90
N MET A 208 12.21 -2.96 -1.46
CA MET A 208 12.81 -1.73 -0.92
C MET A 208 12.69 -0.56 -1.89
N ASN A 209 12.94 -0.83 -3.17
CA ASN A 209 12.87 0.18 -4.20
C ASN A 209 11.42 0.67 -4.41
N VAL A 210 10.43 -0.23 -4.46
CA VAL A 210 9.00 0.13 -4.53
C VAL A 210 8.60 1.00 -3.34
N LEU A 211 9.02 0.63 -2.12
CA LEU A 211 8.65 1.31 -0.88
C LEU A 211 9.43 2.62 -0.63
N SER A 212 10.43 2.92 -1.43
CA SER A 212 11.28 4.11 -1.28
C SER A 212 11.12 5.11 -2.43
N SER A 213 10.44 4.75 -3.50
CA SER A 213 10.21 5.63 -4.65
C SER A 213 8.93 6.44 -4.51
N ASN A 214 8.92 7.63 -5.12
CA ASN A 214 7.75 8.49 -5.26
C ASN A 214 7.44 8.69 -6.76
N ASP A 215 7.10 7.60 -7.47
CA ASP A 215 6.83 7.65 -8.93
C ASP A 215 5.40 8.10 -9.27
N LEU A 216 4.50 8.12 -8.27
CA LEU A 216 3.17 8.68 -8.38
C LEU A 216 3.11 10.03 -7.68
N ASP A 217 2.74 11.05 -8.42
CA ASP A 217 2.53 12.39 -7.88
C ASP A 217 1.05 12.78 -8.03
N PHE A 218 0.31 12.61 -6.95
CA PHE A 218 -1.12 12.91 -6.94
C PHE A 218 -1.46 14.40 -7.05
N SER A 219 -0.49 15.30 -6.81
CA SER A 219 -0.67 16.73 -7.06
C SER A 219 -0.66 17.06 -8.56
N LYS A 220 -0.13 16.15 -9.38
CA LYS A 220 -0.04 16.26 -10.83
C LYS A 220 -0.94 15.27 -11.56
N LEU A 221 -1.89 14.65 -10.86
CA LEU A 221 -2.89 13.83 -11.53
C LEU A 221 -3.64 14.67 -12.54
N LYS A 222 -3.62 14.20 -13.77
CA LYS A 222 -4.35 14.80 -14.88
C LYS A 222 -5.52 13.90 -15.23
N ASP A 223 -6.43 14.44 -16.04
CA ASP A 223 -7.36 13.61 -16.77
C ASP A 223 -6.59 12.55 -17.57
N LYS A 224 -7.20 11.38 -17.75
CA LYS A 224 -6.57 10.21 -18.38
C LYS A 224 -5.40 9.62 -17.60
N THR A 225 -5.62 9.31 -16.34
CA THR A 225 -4.70 8.51 -15.53
C THR A 225 -5.26 7.10 -15.35
N ALA A 226 -4.42 6.08 -15.54
CA ALA A 226 -4.75 4.69 -15.25
C ALA A 226 -3.72 4.09 -14.27
N ILE A 227 -4.21 3.58 -13.14
CA ILE A 227 -3.38 2.95 -12.10
C ILE A 227 -3.78 1.48 -12.00
N PHE A 228 -2.82 0.59 -12.21
CA PHE A 228 -2.97 -0.85 -12.02
C PHE A 228 -2.25 -1.28 -10.75
N PHE A 229 -2.94 -2.02 -9.92
CA PHE A 229 -2.43 -2.46 -8.63
C PHE A 229 -2.50 -3.98 -8.50
N THR A 230 -1.34 -4.61 -8.26
CA THR A 230 -1.22 -6.07 -8.14
C THR A 230 -0.54 -6.44 -6.83
N SER A 231 -1.24 -7.19 -5.98
CA SER A 231 -0.70 -7.70 -4.72
C SER A 231 -1.50 -8.88 -4.20
N HIS A 232 -0.84 -10.02 -3.99
CA HIS A 232 -1.46 -11.19 -3.34
C HIS A 232 -0.40 -12.06 -2.66
N GLY A 233 -0.79 -13.20 -2.09
CA GLY A 233 0.12 -14.15 -1.47
C GLY A 233 0.79 -13.58 -0.21
N GLU A 234 2.09 -13.79 -0.06
CA GLU A 234 2.85 -13.36 1.11
C GLU A 234 2.94 -11.84 1.26
N LYS A 235 2.89 -11.10 0.14
CA LYS A 235 3.00 -9.64 0.11
C LYS A 235 1.67 -8.90 0.30
N LYS A 236 0.57 -9.62 0.52
CA LYS A 236 -0.77 -9.02 0.64
C LYS A 236 -0.92 -8.02 1.79
N LYS A 237 -0.23 -8.21 2.94
CA LYS A 237 -0.25 -7.25 4.05
C LYS A 237 0.35 -5.91 3.63
N MET A 238 1.49 -5.94 2.97
CA MET A 238 2.15 -4.76 2.40
C MET A 238 1.27 -4.12 1.31
N GLY A 239 0.68 -4.94 0.46
CA GLY A 239 -0.24 -4.48 -0.58
C GLY A 239 -1.42 -3.71 0.00
N ASN A 240 -2.00 -4.15 1.11
CA ASN A 240 -3.08 -3.42 1.76
C ASN A 240 -2.65 -2.04 2.26
N LEU A 241 -1.47 -1.93 2.88
CA LEU A 241 -0.94 -0.62 3.31
C LEU A 241 -0.75 0.34 2.14
N LEU A 242 -0.17 -0.16 1.04
CA LEU A 242 0.00 0.65 -0.17
C LEU A 242 -1.34 1.06 -0.76
N LEU A 243 -2.27 0.12 -0.89
CA LEU A 243 -3.60 0.38 -1.43
C LEU A 243 -4.35 1.41 -0.59
N GLU A 244 -4.30 1.28 0.74
CA GLU A 244 -4.90 2.24 1.67
C GLU A 244 -4.39 3.65 1.42
N GLN A 245 -3.08 3.84 1.38
CA GLN A 245 -2.51 5.16 1.15
C GLN A 245 -2.85 5.70 -0.24
N LEU A 246 -2.80 4.87 -1.27
CA LEU A 246 -3.15 5.27 -2.64
C LEU A 246 -4.61 5.77 -2.70
N LEU A 247 -5.55 5.05 -2.09
CA LEU A 247 -6.95 5.45 -2.05
C LEU A 247 -7.17 6.74 -1.24
N ILE A 248 -6.44 6.95 -0.13
CA ILE A 248 -6.46 8.21 0.62
C ILE A 248 -6.01 9.39 -0.26
N TYR A 249 -4.96 9.24 -1.04
CA TYR A 249 -4.48 10.29 -1.93
C TYR A 249 -5.43 10.56 -3.10
N ILE A 250 -6.02 9.51 -3.68
CA ILE A 250 -7.04 9.65 -4.72
C ILE A 250 -8.24 10.43 -4.16
N LYS A 251 -8.72 10.07 -2.96
CA LYS A 251 -9.79 10.79 -2.26
C LYS A 251 -9.46 12.28 -2.07
N LYS A 252 -8.22 12.58 -1.64
CA LYS A 252 -7.75 13.96 -1.44
C LYS A 252 -7.57 14.75 -2.74
N SER A 253 -7.29 14.09 -3.85
CA SER A 253 -7.09 14.77 -5.14
C SER A 253 -8.38 15.35 -5.71
N HIS A 254 -9.55 14.88 -5.24
CA HIS A 254 -10.87 15.18 -5.80
C HIS A 254 -11.01 14.89 -7.30
N VAL A 255 -10.09 14.13 -7.87
CA VAL A 255 -10.14 13.69 -9.27
C VAL A 255 -11.01 12.43 -9.36
N PRO A 256 -12.06 12.41 -10.21
CA PRO A 256 -12.94 11.25 -10.29
C PRO A 256 -12.24 10.08 -10.98
N PHE A 257 -12.35 8.89 -10.36
CA PHE A 257 -11.86 7.63 -10.89
C PHE A 257 -12.99 6.62 -11.08
N VAL A 258 -12.83 5.72 -12.03
CA VAL A 258 -13.55 4.45 -12.09
C VAL A 258 -12.71 3.42 -11.36
N PHE A 259 -13.29 2.76 -10.37
CA PHE A 259 -12.61 1.74 -9.57
C PHE A 259 -13.06 0.35 -9.98
N VAL A 260 -12.10 -0.55 -10.16
CA VAL A 260 -12.33 -1.97 -10.41
C VAL A 260 -11.59 -2.79 -9.36
N PHE A 261 -12.33 -3.45 -8.50
CA PHE A 261 -11.82 -4.33 -7.47
C PHE A 261 -12.04 -5.79 -7.86
N ASP A 262 -11.10 -6.35 -8.64
CA ASP A 262 -11.20 -7.75 -9.07
C ASP A 262 -10.51 -8.69 -8.07
N ASN A 263 -11.23 -9.75 -7.67
CA ASN A 263 -10.79 -10.74 -6.69
C ASN A 263 -10.36 -10.16 -5.33
N LEU A 264 -11.07 -9.15 -4.84
CA LEU A 264 -10.81 -8.52 -3.55
C LEU A 264 -10.86 -9.52 -2.37
N ASN A 265 -11.62 -10.59 -2.51
CA ASN A 265 -11.71 -11.70 -1.55
C ASN A 265 -10.36 -12.41 -1.31
N LYS A 266 -9.41 -12.35 -2.26
CA LYS A 266 -8.06 -12.92 -2.11
C LYS A 266 -7.09 -12.03 -1.33
N MET A 267 -7.45 -10.77 -1.12
CA MET A 267 -6.69 -9.85 -0.26
C MET A 267 -7.16 -9.96 1.20
N PRO A 268 -6.35 -9.61 2.22
CA PRO A 268 -6.85 -9.39 3.57
C PRO A 268 -7.94 -8.31 3.56
N SER A 269 -8.76 -8.29 4.60
CA SER A 269 -9.74 -7.21 4.76
C SER A 269 -9.04 -5.85 4.78
N ILE A 270 -9.59 -4.90 4.01
CA ILE A 270 -9.14 -3.51 3.97
C ILE A 270 -10.05 -2.74 4.92
N PRO A 271 -9.58 -2.33 6.11
CA PRO A 271 -10.45 -1.78 7.16
C PRO A 271 -11.23 -0.53 6.74
N PHE A 272 -10.70 0.25 5.81
CA PHE A 272 -11.30 1.50 5.34
C PHE A 272 -12.14 1.35 4.07
N ILE A 273 -12.35 0.13 3.54
CA ILE A 273 -13.08 -0.08 2.28
C ILE A 273 -14.53 0.41 2.35
N GLU A 274 -15.13 0.35 3.54
CA GLU A 274 -16.48 0.86 3.80
C GLU A 274 -16.51 2.37 3.70
N GLU A 275 -15.61 3.06 4.40
CA GLU A 275 -15.47 4.53 4.32
C GLU A 275 -15.18 4.99 2.89
N PHE A 276 -14.37 4.20 2.15
CA PHE A 276 -14.09 4.46 0.75
C PHE A 276 -15.33 4.29 -0.13
N THR A 277 -16.13 3.24 0.11
CA THR A 277 -17.37 2.98 -0.63
C THR A 277 -18.38 4.10 -0.39
N GLU A 278 -18.54 4.55 0.85
CA GLU A 278 -19.39 5.72 1.17
C GLU A 278 -18.91 6.99 0.43
N TYR A 279 -17.62 7.25 0.44
CA TYR A 279 -17.02 8.35 -0.33
C TYR A 279 -17.32 8.22 -1.83
N ALA A 280 -17.16 7.04 -2.40
CA ALA A 280 -17.41 6.80 -3.81
C ALA A 280 -18.87 7.09 -4.19
N MET A 281 -19.82 6.66 -3.37
CA MET A 281 -21.25 6.94 -3.55
C MET A 281 -21.56 8.43 -3.47
N GLN A 282 -21.03 9.14 -2.45
CA GLN A 282 -21.25 10.58 -2.25
C GLN A 282 -20.66 11.42 -3.39
N ASN A 283 -19.57 11.00 -3.99
CA ASN A 283 -18.87 11.73 -5.06
C ASN A 283 -19.18 11.23 -6.47
N GLN A 284 -20.25 10.43 -6.64
CA GLN A 284 -20.70 9.91 -7.93
C GLN A 284 -19.59 9.15 -8.69
N THR A 285 -18.72 8.49 -7.93
CA THR A 285 -17.64 7.67 -8.46
C THR A 285 -18.15 6.29 -8.81
N VAL A 286 -17.80 5.77 -9.99
CA VAL A 286 -18.23 4.44 -10.41
C VAL A 286 -17.28 3.38 -9.84
N THR A 287 -17.84 2.37 -9.17
CA THR A 287 -17.09 1.28 -8.56
C THR A 287 -17.64 -0.07 -9.00
N TYR A 288 -16.77 -0.97 -9.39
CA TYR A 288 -17.06 -2.37 -9.71
C TYR A 288 -16.38 -3.29 -8.72
N PHE A 289 -17.16 -4.15 -8.07
CA PHE A 289 -16.67 -5.27 -7.29
C PHE A 289 -16.88 -6.56 -8.08
N ILE A 290 -15.84 -7.36 -8.22
CA ILE A 290 -15.89 -8.60 -9.00
C ILE A 290 -15.48 -9.76 -8.11
N THR A 291 -16.36 -10.75 -7.98
CA THR A 291 -16.11 -11.94 -7.16
C THR A 291 -16.74 -13.19 -7.74
N ASN A 292 -16.22 -14.35 -7.34
CA ASN A 292 -16.82 -15.64 -7.65
C ASN A 292 -17.96 -15.99 -6.68
N HIS A 293 -17.82 -15.57 -5.41
CA HIS A 293 -18.76 -15.93 -4.35
C HIS A 293 -19.03 -14.71 -3.46
N ILE A 294 -20.26 -14.27 -3.42
CA ILE A 294 -20.66 -13.11 -2.62
C ILE A 294 -20.45 -13.36 -1.11
N GLU A 295 -20.62 -14.60 -0.64
CA GLU A 295 -20.48 -14.95 0.77
C GLU A 295 -19.05 -14.77 1.29
N GLU A 296 -18.05 -14.96 0.44
CA GLU A 296 -16.66 -14.68 0.80
C GLU A 296 -16.40 -13.19 1.03
N LEU A 297 -17.06 -12.32 0.26
CA LEU A 297 -16.98 -10.89 0.47
C LEU A 297 -17.75 -10.47 1.72
N LYS A 298 -18.97 -10.98 1.91
CA LYS A 298 -19.80 -10.69 3.09
C LYS A 298 -19.12 -11.11 4.40
N SER A 299 -18.34 -12.19 4.39
CA SER A 299 -17.58 -12.61 5.57
C SER A 299 -16.44 -11.69 5.95
N LYS A 300 -15.93 -10.89 5.01
CA LYS A 300 -14.78 -9.97 5.21
C LYS A 300 -15.19 -8.53 5.43
N TYR A 301 -16.31 -8.10 4.86
CA TYR A 301 -16.78 -6.73 4.88
C TYR A 301 -18.19 -6.67 5.46
N ILE A 302 -18.55 -5.57 6.13
CA ILE A 302 -19.86 -5.40 6.74
C ILE A 302 -20.92 -5.43 5.64
N GLN A 303 -22.06 -6.02 5.96
CA GLN A 303 -23.21 -6.18 5.07
C GLN A 303 -23.68 -4.87 4.43
N TYR A 304 -23.46 -3.74 5.11
CA TYR A 304 -23.79 -2.39 4.62
C TYR A 304 -23.20 -2.09 3.23
N THR A 305 -21.97 -2.53 2.93
CA THR A 305 -21.33 -2.31 1.63
C THR A 305 -22.09 -2.99 0.50
N PHE A 306 -22.73 -4.12 0.77
CA PHE A 306 -23.44 -4.92 -0.24
C PHE A 306 -24.93 -4.57 -0.34
N ASP A 307 -25.55 -4.13 0.74
CA ASP A 307 -26.96 -3.68 0.75
C ASP A 307 -27.15 -2.39 -0.08
N ASN A 308 -26.08 -1.65 -0.34
CA ASN A 308 -26.05 -0.43 -1.16
C ASN A 308 -25.57 -0.65 -2.60
N MET A 309 -25.47 -1.89 -3.08
CA MET A 309 -25.18 -2.17 -4.48
C MET A 309 -26.34 -1.74 -5.37
N GLU A 310 -26.05 -0.89 -6.34
CA GLU A 310 -27.09 -0.37 -7.26
C GLU A 310 -27.37 -1.31 -8.41
N GLU A 311 -26.38 -2.15 -8.77
CA GLU A 311 -26.49 -3.13 -9.83
C GLU A 311 -25.76 -4.42 -9.50
N VAL A 312 -26.40 -5.55 -9.77
CA VAL A 312 -25.79 -6.88 -9.67
C VAL A 312 -25.88 -7.55 -11.03
N ILE A 313 -24.73 -7.90 -11.58
CA ILE A 313 -24.61 -8.63 -12.87
C ILE A 313 -24.16 -10.04 -12.54
N ASP A 314 -25.02 -11.02 -12.78
CA ASP A 314 -24.73 -12.44 -12.62
C ASP A 314 -24.33 -13.05 -13.96
N CYS A 315 -23.03 -13.29 -14.13
CA CYS A 315 -22.47 -13.82 -15.38
C CYS A 315 -22.78 -15.31 -15.60
N ASP A 316 -23.18 -16.05 -14.56
CA ASP A 316 -23.57 -17.45 -14.72
C ASP A 316 -24.95 -17.58 -15.39
N SER A 317 -25.74 -16.50 -15.39
CA SER A 317 -27.04 -16.42 -16.05
C SER A 317 -26.97 -15.83 -17.46
N LEU A 318 -25.80 -15.33 -17.92
CA LEU A 318 -25.61 -14.77 -19.26
C LEU A 318 -25.25 -15.86 -20.26
N GLU A 319 -25.84 -15.82 -21.47
CA GLU A 319 -25.43 -16.67 -22.58
C GLU A 319 -24.02 -16.26 -23.08
N TYR A 320 -23.15 -17.25 -23.29
CA TYR A 320 -21.74 -17.02 -23.68
C TYR A 320 -21.61 -16.43 -25.07
N LEU A 321 -20.87 -15.31 -25.15
CA LEU A 321 -20.21 -14.88 -26.39
C LEU A 321 -18.81 -15.51 -26.42
N GLU A 322 -18.43 -16.16 -27.53
CA GLU A 322 -17.08 -16.68 -27.74
C GLU A 322 -16.06 -15.54 -27.65
N ILE A 323 -15.09 -15.68 -26.74
CA ILE A 323 -14.07 -14.66 -26.47
C ILE A 323 -12.76 -15.12 -27.10
N ASP A 324 -12.27 -14.30 -28.02
CA ASP A 324 -10.99 -14.52 -28.70
C ASP A 324 -9.82 -14.37 -27.71
N SER A 325 -9.00 -15.43 -27.56
CA SER A 325 -7.88 -15.47 -26.63
C SER A 325 -6.59 -14.99 -27.30
N HIS A 326 -6.43 -13.67 -27.45
CA HIS A 326 -5.12 -13.13 -27.81
C HIS A 326 -4.31 -12.82 -26.56
N GLU A 327 -3.19 -13.53 -26.37
CA GLU A 327 -2.16 -13.17 -25.43
C GLU A 327 -1.45 -11.90 -25.92
N CYS A 328 -1.64 -10.79 -25.20
CA CYS A 328 -0.90 -9.55 -25.46
C CYS A 328 0.35 -9.52 -24.59
N GLN A 329 1.53 -9.33 -25.19
CA GLN A 329 2.73 -8.93 -24.45
C GLN A 329 2.60 -7.47 -24.07
N ALA A 330 2.77 -7.13 -22.80
CA ALA A 330 2.74 -5.78 -22.30
C ALA A 330 4.17 -5.28 -22.01
N ASP A 331 4.40 -4.00 -22.34
CA ASP A 331 5.63 -3.32 -21.94
C ASP A 331 5.45 -2.78 -20.51
N TYR A 332 6.09 -3.42 -19.56
CA TYR A 332 6.08 -3.00 -18.16
C TYR A 332 7.13 -1.91 -17.90
N PRO A 333 6.88 -1.00 -16.94
CA PRO A 333 7.91 -0.07 -16.51
C PRO A 333 9.12 -0.86 -15.98
N SER A 334 10.32 -0.56 -16.49
CA SER A 334 11.53 -1.14 -15.95
C SER A 334 11.89 -0.43 -14.66
N LEU A 335 12.06 -1.22 -13.58
CA LEU A 335 12.53 -0.68 -12.32
C LEU A 335 14.06 -0.68 -12.32
N GLU A 336 14.69 0.46 -12.55
CA GLU A 336 16.09 0.62 -12.28
C GLU A 336 16.31 0.69 -10.76
N ILE A 337 17.30 -0.05 -10.25
CA ILE A 337 17.71 0.05 -8.84
C ILE A 337 18.30 1.45 -8.64
N LYS A 338 17.51 2.35 -8.07
CA LYS A 338 17.92 3.72 -7.81
C LYS A 338 18.85 3.76 -6.59
N LYS A 339 19.87 4.61 -6.64
CA LYS A 339 20.62 4.97 -5.44
C LYS A 339 19.85 6.07 -4.72
N TYR A 340 19.40 5.78 -3.51
CA TYR A 340 18.71 6.77 -2.69
C TYR A 340 19.68 7.44 -1.73
N PRO A 341 19.60 8.77 -1.54
CA PRO A 341 20.34 9.42 -0.46
C PRO A 341 19.83 8.85 0.87
N THR A 342 20.74 8.58 1.77
CA THR A 342 20.42 8.06 3.11
C THR A 342 20.96 8.99 4.17
N ILE A 343 20.22 9.11 5.28
CA ILE A 343 20.59 9.94 6.40
C ILE A 343 22.00 9.62 6.91
N ASP A 344 22.78 10.65 7.22
CA ASP A 344 24.07 10.53 7.89
C ASP A 344 23.85 10.40 9.39
N ILE A 345 24.02 9.17 9.90
CA ILE A 345 23.71 8.81 11.29
C ILE A 345 24.84 9.24 12.23
N ASP A 346 26.02 9.60 11.71
CA ASP A 346 27.19 9.99 12.51
C ASP A 346 27.20 11.50 12.84
N LYS A 347 26.28 12.27 12.30
CA LYS A 347 26.06 13.69 12.65
C LYS A 347 25.01 13.85 13.71
#